data_92b371e9b3d979af836df0d3f26859d9
#
_entry.id   92b371e9b3d979af836df0d3f26859d9
#
_cell.length_a   1.000
_cell.length_b   1.000
_cell.length_c   1.000
_cell.angle_alpha   90.00
_cell.angle_beta   90.00
_cell.angle_gamma   90.00
#
_symmetry.space_group_name_H-M   'P 1'
#
loop_
_entity.id
_entity.type
_entity.pdbx_description
1 polymer ?
#
loop_
_entity_poly.entity_id
_entity_poly.type
_entity_poly.pdbx_seq_one_letter_code
_entity_poly.pdbx_strand_id
1 'polypeptide(L)'
;VVVTGIAMTTALATDAETTWQKLLDGQSGIRLLDDPFIEEYDLPVRIGGHLHEDFESELTRVELRRLSYLQKMSTVIGRRVWENAGSPDVDPRRLMVSIGTGIGSAEELVFAYDGMRERGLRAVSPLVVQMFMPNGAAAAVGLDRKAKAGVSTLISACASGSEAIANAWRQLVLGEADVAICGGVETKIEAVPIAGFAQMRIVLSNSNDNPAGACRPFDRDRNGFVFGEGGAMLVLETEEHAKARGANILARLMGASVTSDGYHIVAPDPNGEQAGYAMSRAIELAGLVPTDIDHVNAHATGTSVGDVAEGVAINNAMKGHRPAVYAPKSALGHSVGAVGAVESILTVLALRDGVVPPTLNLENLDPEIDLDVVSKAPRQGDYKYAINNSFGFGGHNVALAFGRY
;
A
#
# COMPACT_ATOMS: atom_id res chain seq x y z
N VAL A 1 -8.11 -14.89 -11.52
CA VAL A 1 -8.72 -13.92 -10.61
C VAL A 1 -8.70 -12.57 -11.28
N VAL A 2 -9.77 -11.79 -11.13
CA VAL A 2 -9.93 -10.49 -11.78
C VAL A 2 -10.22 -9.39 -10.75
N VAL A 3 -9.85 -8.17 -11.09
CA VAL A 3 -10.15 -6.95 -10.31
C VAL A 3 -11.42 -6.33 -10.88
N THR A 4 -12.45 -6.17 -10.06
CA THR A 4 -13.75 -5.62 -10.47
C THR A 4 -14.13 -4.33 -9.76
N GLY A 5 -13.37 -3.94 -8.72
CA GLY A 5 -13.56 -2.69 -8.00
C GLY A 5 -12.26 -2.20 -7.39
N ILE A 6 -12.11 -0.90 -7.33
CA ILE A 6 -10.98 -0.21 -6.70
C ILE A 6 -11.49 1.02 -5.93
N ALA A 7 -10.94 1.26 -4.75
CA ALA A 7 -11.13 2.50 -4.01
C ALA A 7 -9.88 2.81 -3.21
N MET A 8 -9.47 4.08 -3.19
CA MET A 8 -8.36 4.53 -2.36
C MET A 8 -8.53 5.98 -1.94
N THR A 9 -7.83 6.34 -0.87
CA THR A 9 -7.58 7.71 -0.47
C THR A 9 -6.08 7.88 -0.23
N THR A 10 -5.53 9.02 -0.65
CA THR A 10 -4.09 9.32 -0.60
C THR A 10 -3.85 10.78 -0.23
N ALA A 11 -2.60 11.15 0.00
CA ALA A 11 -2.20 12.53 0.21
C ALA A 11 -2.55 13.48 -0.96
N LEU A 12 -2.89 12.95 -2.13
CA LEU A 12 -3.28 13.75 -3.30
C LEU A 12 -4.79 13.91 -3.46
N ALA A 13 -5.57 12.86 -3.19
CA ALA A 13 -7.03 12.90 -3.39
C ALA A 13 -7.74 11.78 -2.62
N THR A 14 -9.07 11.90 -2.56
CA THR A 14 -9.97 10.99 -1.83
C THR A 14 -10.51 9.84 -2.71
N ASP A 15 -10.08 9.78 -3.97
CA ASP A 15 -10.48 8.75 -4.93
C ASP A 15 -9.33 8.37 -5.88
N ALA A 16 -9.50 7.23 -6.56
CA ALA A 16 -8.49 6.64 -7.41
C ALA A 16 -8.24 7.45 -8.68
N GLU A 17 -9.26 7.92 -9.35
CA GLU A 17 -9.14 8.62 -10.65
C GLU A 17 -8.48 9.99 -10.47
N THR A 18 -8.89 10.75 -9.46
CA THR A 18 -8.27 12.06 -9.16
C THR A 18 -6.82 11.89 -8.69
N THR A 19 -6.52 10.88 -7.85
CA THR A 19 -5.14 10.57 -7.47
C THR A 19 -4.31 10.25 -8.71
N TRP A 20 -4.82 9.39 -9.60
CA TRP A 20 -4.16 9.00 -10.83
C TRP A 20 -3.83 10.18 -11.72
N GLN A 21 -4.82 11.05 -11.97
CA GLN A 21 -4.62 12.24 -12.79
C GLN A 21 -3.54 13.17 -12.21
N LYS A 22 -3.57 13.41 -10.91
CA LYS A 22 -2.55 14.23 -10.22
C LYS A 22 -1.14 13.63 -10.29
N LEU A 23 -1.02 12.31 -10.27
CA LEU A 23 0.26 11.61 -10.47
C LEU A 23 0.78 11.79 -11.90
N LEU A 24 -0.10 11.69 -12.91
CA LEU A 24 0.25 11.97 -14.30
C LEU A 24 0.67 13.43 -14.51
N ASP A 25 0.05 14.36 -13.79
CA ASP A 25 0.40 15.79 -13.80
C ASP A 25 1.68 16.10 -12.99
N GLY A 26 2.31 15.10 -12.36
CA GLY A 26 3.53 15.27 -11.57
C GLY A 26 3.33 16.06 -10.27
N GLN A 27 2.15 16.00 -9.67
CA GLN A 27 1.86 16.68 -8.40
C GLN A 27 2.39 15.86 -7.21
N SER A 28 2.91 16.56 -6.20
CA SER A 28 3.32 15.96 -4.91
C SER A 28 2.28 16.25 -3.83
N GLY A 29 1.94 15.23 -3.03
CA GLY A 29 1.13 15.35 -1.83
C GLY A 29 1.94 15.60 -0.55
N ILE A 30 3.28 15.66 -0.66
CA ILE A 30 4.17 15.86 0.48
C ILE A 30 4.30 17.35 0.79
N ARG A 31 4.08 17.72 2.05
CA ARG A 31 4.10 19.10 2.54
C ARG A 31 4.63 19.19 3.97
N LEU A 32 4.83 20.40 4.48
CA LEU A 32 5.07 20.61 5.90
C LEU A 32 3.84 20.13 6.70
N LEU A 33 4.13 19.47 7.81
CA LEU A 33 3.13 19.04 8.79
C LEU A 33 2.84 20.22 9.73
N ASP A 34 1.56 20.44 9.98
CA ASP A 34 1.05 21.49 10.90
C ASP A 34 0.50 20.90 12.21
N ASP A 35 0.83 19.64 12.49
CA ASP A 35 0.42 18.94 13.69
C ASP A 35 1.11 19.52 14.94
N PRO A 36 0.35 19.82 16.01
CA PRO A 36 0.90 20.40 17.23
C PRO A 36 2.04 19.59 17.87
N PHE A 37 2.01 18.26 17.74
CA PHE A 37 3.01 17.38 18.31
C PHE A 37 4.42 17.56 17.69
N ILE A 38 4.50 18.13 16.47
CA ILE A 38 5.79 18.41 15.80
C ILE A 38 6.61 19.40 16.63
N GLU A 39 5.98 20.47 17.08
CA GLU A 39 6.63 21.49 17.92
C GLU A 39 6.70 21.08 19.38
N GLU A 40 5.66 20.42 19.90
CA GLU A 40 5.58 19.95 21.30
C GLU A 40 6.76 19.04 21.65
N TYR A 41 7.13 18.13 20.73
CA TYR A 41 8.23 17.18 20.95
C TYR A 41 9.52 17.54 20.20
N ASP A 42 9.60 18.72 19.58
CA ASP A 42 10.75 19.16 18.79
C ASP A 42 11.23 18.09 17.79
N LEU A 43 10.28 17.55 17.01
CA LEU A 43 10.58 16.46 16.10
C LEU A 43 11.47 16.94 14.94
N PRO A 44 12.53 16.17 14.59
CA PRO A 44 13.49 16.57 13.56
C PRO A 44 12.92 16.45 12.14
N VAL A 45 11.85 15.68 11.95
CA VAL A 45 11.15 15.51 10.67
C VAL A 45 9.79 16.19 10.78
N ARG A 46 9.55 17.13 9.86
CA ARG A 46 8.40 18.03 9.85
C ARG A 46 7.64 17.98 8.53
N ILE A 47 7.82 16.90 7.77
CA ILE A 47 7.23 16.71 6.45
C ILE A 47 6.48 15.39 6.36
N GLY A 48 5.41 15.38 5.55
CA GLY A 48 4.60 14.19 5.31
C GLY A 48 3.47 14.43 4.32
N GLY A 49 2.80 13.37 3.93
CA GLY A 49 1.65 13.40 3.06
C GLY A 49 0.35 13.11 3.82
N HIS A 50 -0.27 14.12 4.42
CA HIS A 50 -1.57 13.98 5.09
C HIS A 50 -2.72 13.75 4.11
N LEU A 51 -3.72 13.00 4.55
CA LEU A 51 -5.01 12.93 3.89
C LEU A 51 -5.76 14.27 3.99
N HIS A 52 -6.53 14.59 2.94
CA HIS A 52 -7.44 15.74 2.90
C HIS A 52 -8.89 15.33 3.21
N GLU A 53 -9.07 14.25 3.93
CA GLU A 53 -10.35 13.60 4.16
C GLU A 53 -10.60 13.34 5.63
N ASP A 54 -11.82 13.63 6.02
CA ASP A 54 -12.41 13.16 7.25
C ASP A 54 -13.46 12.10 6.90
N PHE A 55 -13.33 10.91 7.43
CA PHE A 55 -14.24 9.80 7.17
C PHE A 55 -15.56 9.91 7.96
N GLU A 56 -15.72 10.90 8.79
CA GLU A 56 -16.81 10.99 9.74
C GLU A 56 -18.17 11.28 9.08
N SER A 57 -18.16 11.99 7.95
CA SER A 57 -19.36 12.34 7.19
C SER A 57 -20.11 11.13 6.61
N GLU A 58 -19.43 10.02 6.38
CA GLU A 58 -19.99 8.78 5.83
C GLU A 58 -20.34 7.73 6.91
N LEU A 59 -20.17 8.08 8.18
CA LEU A 59 -20.35 7.17 9.29
C LEU A 59 -21.55 7.60 10.18
N THR A 60 -22.24 6.60 10.72
CA THR A 60 -23.30 6.83 11.69
C THR A 60 -22.73 7.28 13.05
N ARG A 61 -23.55 7.96 13.87
CA ARG A 61 -23.17 8.36 15.23
C ARG A 61 -22.72 7.19 16.12
N VAL A 62 -23.17 5.98 15.82
CA VAL A 62 -22.78 4.77 16.56
C VAL A 62 -21.38 4.35 16.14
N GLU A 63 -21.10 4.34 14.84
CA GLU A 63 -19.79 4.00 14.27
C GLU A 63 -18.72 4.99 14.74
N LEU A 64 -19.03 6.30 14.69
CA LEU A 64 -18.12 7.36 15.16
C LEU A 64 -17.62 7.14 16.60
N ARG A 65 -18.46 6.57 17.47
CA ARG A 65 -18.13 6.32 18.88
C ARG A 65 -17.45 4.98 19.14
N ARG A 66 -17.56 4.03 18.22
CA ARG A 66 -17.12 2.64 18.42
C ARG A 66 -15.88 2.27 17.63
N LEU A 67 -15.56 3.00 16.57
CA LEU A 67 -14.47 2.70 15.66
C LEU A 67 -13.27 3.61 15.93
N SER A 68 -12.07 3.03 15.92
CA SER A 68 -10.82 3.78 15.85
C SER A 68 -10.71 4.50 14.50
N TYR A 69 -9.74 5.42 14.35
CA TYR A 69 -9.49 6.08 13.08
C TYR A 69 -9.26 5.10 11.94
N LEU A 70 -8.40 4.09 12.17
CA LEU A 70 -8.12 3.04 11.20
C LEU A 70 -9.38 2.27 10.77
N GLN A 71 -10.25 1.93 11.73
CA GLN A 71 -11.50 1.22 11.46
C GLN A 71 -12.51 2.10 10.71
N LYS A 72 -12.57 3.40 11.00
CA LYS A 72 -13.39 4.38 10.27
C LYS A 72 -12.96 4.43 8.79
N MET A 73 -11.66 4.64 8.53
CA MET A 73 -11.10 4.62 7.18
C MET A 73 -11.43 3.31 6.47
N SER A 74 -11.16 2.19 7.13
CA SER A 74 -11.41 0.87 6.56
C SER A 74 -12.87 0.66 6.18
N THR A 75 -13.80 1.07 7.04
CA THR A 75 -15.24 0.93 6.79
C THR A 75 -15.66 1.76 5.58
N VAL A 76 -15.22 3.02 5.50
CA VAL A 76 -15.58 3.93 4.40
C VAL A 76 -15.01 3.43 3.08
N ILE A 77 -13.71 3.11 3.03
CA ILE A 77 -13.09 2.59 1.80
C ILE A 77 -13.71 1.25 1.39
N GLY A 78 -14.04 0.38 2.38
CA GLY A 78 -14.71 -0.89 2.14
C GLY A 78 -16.10 -0.74 1.52
N ARG A 79 -16.87 0.30 1.90
CA ARG A 79 -18.15 0.64 1.28
C ARG A 79 -17.95 1.17 -0.15
N ARG A 80 -17.03 2.11 -0.32
CA ARG A 80 -16.72 2.71 -1.63
C ARG A 80 -16.25 1.67 -2.64
N VAL A 81 -15.36 0.75 -2.26
CA VAL A 81 -14.87 -0.30 -3.17
C VAL A 81 -15.97 -1.28 -3.55
N TRP A 82 -16.86 -1.60 -2.60
CA TRP A 82 -18.00 -2.46 -2.87
C TRP A 82 -18.97 -1.85 -3.88
N GLU A 83 -19.30 -0.57 -3.70
CA GLU A 83 -20.13 0.19 -4.66
C GLU A 83 -19.44 0.32 -6.02
N ASN A 84 -18.15 0.61 -6.05
CA ASN A 84 -17.37 0.69 -7.29
C ASN A 84 -17.36 -0.63 -8.06
N ALA A 85 -17.34 -1.76 -7.35
CA ALA A 85 -17.48 -3.10 -7.96
C ALA A 85 -18.90 -3.42 -8.46
N GLY A 86 -19.87 -2.50 -8.32
CA GLY A 86 -21.27 -2.71 -8.66
C GLY A 86 -22.03 -3.55 -7.63
N SER A 87 -21.60 -3.56 -6.38
CA SER A 87 -22.25 -4.27 -5.24
C SER A 87 -22.55 -5.74 -5.55
N PRO A 88 -21.53 -6.58 -5.70
CA PRO A 88 -21.71 -7.99 -6.09
C PRO A 88 -22.71 -8.73 -5.23
N ASP A 89 -23.65 -9.46 -5.84
CA ASP A 89 -24.51 -10.41 -5.14
C ASP A 89 -23.74 -11.72 -4.98
N VAL A 90 -23.42 -12.07 -3.75
CA VAL A 90 -22.62 -13.26 -3.41
C VAL A 90 -23.12 -13.91 -2.13
N ASP A 91 -23.11 -15.24 -2.07
CA ASP A 91 -23.35 -15.96 -0.79
C ASP A 91 -22.31 -15.44 0.25
N PRO A 92 -22.74 -14.95 1.41
CA PRO A 92 -21.82 -14.52 2.47
C PRO A 92 -20.74 -15.55 2.83
N ARG A 93 -20.99 -16.84 2.67
CA ARG A 93 -20.01 -17.92 2.87
C ARG A 93 -18.97 -18.03 1.75
N ARG A 94 -19.14 -17.27 0.66
CA ARG A 94 -18.24 -17.17 -0.47
C ARG A 94 -17.60 -15.78 -0.58
N LEU A 95 -17.90 -14.86 0.37
CA LEU A 95 -17.30 -13.54 0.51
C LEU A 95 -16.25 -13.55 1.61
N MET A 96 -15.01 -13.18 1.30
CA MET A 96 -13.94 -13.00 2.26
C MET A 96 -13.46 -11.54 2.36
N VAL A 97 -12.77 -11.24 3.46
CA VAL A 97 -12.07 -9.95 3.66
C VAL A 97 -10.64 -10.24 4.08
N SER A 98 -9.67 -9.55 3.45
CA SER A 98 -8.25 -9.64 3.78
C SER A 98 -7.64 -8.25 3.72
N ILE A 99 -7.37 -7.62 4.88
CA ILE A 99 -6.88 -6.23 4.95
C ILE A 99 -5.63 -6.19 5.81
N GLY A 100 -4.54 -5.66 5.22
CA GLY A 100 -3.27 -5.48 5.89
C GLY A 100 -3.16 -4.11 6.59
N THR A 101 -2.34 -4.07 7.63
CA THR A 101 -1.90 -2.85 8.31
C THR A 101 -0.52 -3.09 8.92
N GLY A 102 0.31 -2.07 8.99
CA GLY A 102 1.65 -2.20 9.56
C GLY A 102 1.70 -1.80 11.04
N ILE A 103 1.16 -0.64 11.38
CA ILE A 103 1.16 -0.07 12.73
C ILE A 103 -0.15 -0.39 13.46
N GLY A 104 -1.26 -0.43 12.71
CA GLY A 104 -2.59 -0.63 13.27
C GLY A 104 -3.09 0.63 14.01
N SER A 105 -3.94 0.43 15.02
CA SER A 105 -4.46 1.53 15.87
C SER A 105 -3.68 1.63 17.18
N ALA A 106 -2.35 1.74 17.09
CA ALA A 106 -1.48 1.82 18.27
C ALA A 106 -1.76 3.06 19.13
N GLU A 107 -2.20 4.15 18.51
CA GLU A 107 -2.63 5.40 19.16
C GLU A 107 -3.73 5.17 20.21
N GLU A 108 -4.67 4.27 19.97
CA GLU A 108 -5.75 3.96 20.89
C GLU A 108 -5.22 3.33 22.18
N LEU A 109 -4.17 2.51 22.10
CA LEU A 109 -3.51 1.94 23.26
C LEU A 109 -2.76 3.01 24.07
N VAL A 110 -2.09 3.95 23.38
CA VAL A 110 -1.37 5.06 24.01
C VAL A 110 -2.36 5.96 24.75
N PHE A 111 -3.44 6.40 24.10
CA PHE A 111 -4.48 7.23 24.72
C PHE A 111 -5.14 6.56 25.91
N ALA A 112 -5.41 5.24 25.83
CA ALA A 112 -5.98 4.48 26.94
C ALA A 112 -5.00 4.39 28.11
N TYR A 113 -3.71 4.20 27.84
CA TYR A 113 -2.66 4.13 28.85
C TYR A 113 -2.49 5.47 29.59
N ASP A 114 -2.43 6.58 28.86
CA ASP A 114 -2.33 7.92 29.43
C ASP A 114 -3.57 8.27 30.25
N GLY A 115 -4.75 8.00 29.72
CA GLY A 115 -6.00 8.16 30.47
C GLY A 115 -6.04 7.36 31.76
N MET A 116 -5.58 6.11 31.74
CA MET A 116 -5.50 5.25 32.91
C MET A 116 -4.47 5.79 33.94
N ARG A 117 -3.33 6.26 33.48
CA ARG A 117 -2.25 6.81 34.31
C ARG A 117 -2.70 8.08 35.04
N GLU A 118 -3.42 8.98 34.37
CA GLU A 118 -3.84 10.26 34.90
C GLU A 118 -5.10 10.17 35.77
N ARG A 119 -6.07 9.35 35.37
CA ARG A 119 -7.43 9.34 35.92
C ARG A 119 -7.90 7.97 36.43
N GLY A 120 -7.03 6.95 36.36
CA GLY A 120 -7.32 5.61 36.82
C GLY A 120 -8.21 4.77 35.92
N LEU A 121 -8.58 3.57 36.39
CA LEU A 121 -9.30 2.55 35.61
C LEU A 121 -10.57 3.08 34.92
N ARG A 122 -11.31 4.00 35.55
CA ARG A 122 -12.58 4.52 34.99
C ARG A 122 -12.40 5.35 33.72
N ALA A 123 -11.18 5.79 33.41
CA ALA A 123 -10.88 6.51 32.18
C ALA A 123 -10.69 5.59 30.98
N VAL A 124 -10.50 4.30 31.19
CA VAL A 124 -10.33 3.34 30.10
C VAL A 124 -11.69 2.98 29.51
N SER A 125 -11.85 3.22 28.20
CA SER A 125 -13.07 2.85 27.50
C SER A 125 -13.28 1.34 27.46
N PRO A 126 -14.48 0.81 27.69
CA PRO A 126 -14.77 -0.62 27.51
C PRO A 126 -14.62 -1.07 26.04
N LEU A 127 -14.52 -0.13 25.08
CA LEU A 127 -14.33 -0.41 23.66
C LEU A 127 -12.86 -0.45 23.24
N VAL A 128 -11.92 -0.05 24.14
CA VAL A 128 -10.52 0.11 23.78
C VAL A 128 -9.90 -1.15 23.19
N VAL A 129 -10.25 -2.34 23.70
CA VAL A 129 -9.69 -3.61 23.22
C VAL A 129 -10.02 -3.81 21.73
N GLN A 130 -11.26 -3.65 21.35
CA GLN A 130 -11.67 -3.79 19.94
C GLN A 130 -11.11 -2.67 19.03
N MET A 131 -10.80 -1.49 19.61
CA MET A 131 -10.26 -0.36 18.85
C MET A 131 -8.78 -0.52 18.53
N PHE A 132 -7.96 -1.02 19.48
CA PHE A 132 -6.52 -1.17 19.25
C PHE A 132 -6.11 -2.52 18.62
N MET A 133 -6.98 -3.54 18.63
CA MET A 133 -6.62 -4.84 18.06
C MET A 133 -6.29 -4.72 16.56
N PRO A 134 -5.15 -5.25 16.08
CA PRO A 134 -4.72 -5.09 14.69
C PRO A 134 -5.71 -5.62 13.65
N ASN A 135 -6.52 -6.63 14.01
CA ASN A 135 -7.54 -7.17 13.13
C ASN A 135 -8.79 -6.27 12.98
N GLY A 136 -8.84 -5.15 13.71
CA GLY A 136 -10.01 -4.26 13.76
C GLY A 136 -10.44 -3.72 12.40
N ALA A 137 -9.48 -3.37 11.54
CA ALA A 137 -9.76 -2.86 10.20
C ALA A 137 -10.48 -3.91 9.32
N ALA A 138 -9.95 -5.13 9.25
CA ALA A 138 -10.59 -6.22 8.49
C ALA A 138 -11.92 -6.64 9.11
N ALA A 139 -11.99 -6.69 10.45
CA ALA A 139 -13.23 -7.05 11.15
C ALA A 139 -14.35 -6.03 10.91
N ALA A 140 -14.05 -4.73 10.85
CA ALA A 140 -15.04 -3.69 10.57
C ALA A 140 -15.68 -3.90 9.20
N VAL A 141 -14.90 -4.12 8.16
CA VAL A 141 -15.39 -4.41 6.80
C VAL A 141 -16.12 -5.75 6.74
N GLY A 142 -15.56 -6.80 7.38
CA GLY A 142 -16.18 -8.12 7.42
C GLY A 142 -17.56 -8.10 8.05
N LEU A 143 -17.75 -7.38 9.14
CA LEU A 143 -19.04 -7.20 9.81
C LEU A 143 -20.01 -6.37 8.95
N ASP A 144 -19.54 -5.27 8.37
CA ASP A 144 -20.35 -4.41 7.51
C ASP A 144 -20.87 -5.16 6.28
N ARG A 145 -20.03 -5.96 5.64
CA ARG A 145 -20.39 -6.78 4.45
C ARG A 145 -20.92 -8.18 4.77
N LYS A 146 -20.96 -8.57 6.04
CA LYS A 146 -21.41 -9.90 6.50
C LYS A 146 -20.60 -11.04 5.88
N ALA A 147 -19.31 -10.83 5.65
CA ALA A 147 -18.39 -11.80 5.09
C ALA A 147 -18.24 -13.03 6.00
N LYS A 148 -18.33 -14.25 5.45
CA LYS A 148 -18.29 -15.52 6.20
C LYS A 148 -17.30 -16.54 5.64
N ALA A 149 -16.68 -16.31 4.49
CA ALA A 149 -15.63 -17.16 3.96
C ALA A 149 -14.29 -16.97 4.70
N GLY A 150 -14.18 -15.93 5.51
CA GLY A 150 -13.03 -15.62 6.33
C GLY A 150 -12.75 -14.12 6.39
N VAL A 151 -12.20 -13.67 7.53
CA VAL A 151 -11.76 -12.29 7.74
C VAL A 151 -10.35 -12.35 8.33
N SER A 152 -9.38 -11.83 7.61
CA SER A 152 -7.98 -11.92 8.00
C SER A 152 -7.28 -10.56 7.95
N THR A 153 -6.30 -10.39 8.81
CA THR A 153 -5.40 -9.23 8.81
C THR A 153 -3.96 -9.72 8.67
N LEU A 154 -3.26 -9.21 7.67
CA LEU A 154 -1.86 -9.49 7.43
C LEU A 154 -1.03 -8.34 7.98
N ILE A 155 0.05 -8.69 8.69
CA ILE A 155 0.97 -7.73 9.32
C ILE A 155 2.39 -8.14 8.92
N SER A 156 2.89 -7.53 7.87
CA SER A 156 4.22 -7.71 7.30
C SER A 156 4.88 -6.36 7.01
N ALA A 157 4.73 -5.44 7.98
CA ALA A 157 5.22 -4.07 7.89
C ALA A 157 4.75 -3.39 6.59
N CYS A 158 5.67 -2.87 5.77
CA CYS A 158 5.33 -2.16 4.53
C CYS A 158 4.74 -3.06 3.43
N ALA A 159 4.85 -4.38 3.55
CA ALA A 159 4.29 -5.33 2.59
C ALA A 159 2.85 -5.77 2.92
N SER A 160 2.28 -5.34 4.05
CA SER A 160 1.00 -5.85 4.58
C SER A 160 -0.16 -5.78 3.60
N GLY A 161 -0.33 -4.66 2.90
CA GLY A 161 -1.42 -4.49 1.94
C GLY A 161 -1.30 -5.41 0.73
N SER A 162 -0.09 -5.55 0.17
CA SER A 162 0.17 -6.48 -0.92
C SER A 162 0.04 -7.94 -0.48
N GLU A 163 0.49 -8.28 0.74
CA GLU A 163 0.32 -9.64 1.27
C GLU A 163 -1.15 -9.99 1.52
N ALA A 164 -1.94 -9.00 1.94
CA ALA A 164 -3.39 -9.17 2.07
C ALA A 164 -4.07 -9.46 0.72
N ILE A 165 -3.63 -8.78 -0.35
CA ILE A 165 -4.07 -9.06 -1.74
C ILE A 165 -3.60 -10.45 -2.18
N ALA A 166 -2.34 -10.82 -1.90
CA ALA A 166 -1.81 -12.15 -2.20
C ALA A 166 -2.58 -13.27 -1.49
N ASN A 167 -2.95 -13.06 -0.22
CA ASN A 167 -3.78 -13.99 0.54
C ASN A 167 -5.17 -14.14 -0.09
N ALA A 168 -5.84 -13.04 -0.45
CA ALA A 168 -7.13 -13.08 -1.12
C ALA A 168 -7.05 -13.84 -2.46
N TRP A 169 -6.03 -13.55 -3.27
CA TRP A 169 -5.80 -14.25 -4.54
C TRP A 169 -5.67 -15.76 -4.33
N ARG A 170 -4.88 -16.21 -3.34
CA ARG A 170 -4.71 -17.63 -3.03
C ARG A 170 -6.03 -18.30 -2.65
N GLN A 171 -6.84 -17.65 -1.82
CA GLN A 171 -8.14 -18.22 -1.38
C GLN A 171 -9.13 -18.35 -2.55
N LEU A 172 -9.14 -17.36 -3.45
CA LEU A 172 -9.95 -17.43 -4.68
C LEU A 172 -9.49 -18.55 -5.61
N VAL A 173 -8.17 -18.70 -5.81
CA VAL A 173 -7.59 -19.78 -6.63
C VAL A 173 -7.84 -21.16 -6.04
N LEU A 174 -7.84 -21.28 -4.71
CA LEU A 174 -8.17 -22.53 -4.00
C LEU A 174 -9.67 -22.84 -3.98
N GLY A 175 -10.51 -21.91 -4.43
CA GLY A 175 -11.97 -22.10 -4.44
C GLY A 175 -12.64 -21.94 -3.07
N GLU A 176 -11.98 -21.33 -2.09
CA GLU A 176 -12.54 -21.07 -0.75
C GLU A 176 -13.50 -19.87 -0.76
N ALA A 177 -13.34 -18.94 -1.70
CA ALA A 177 -14.21 -17.79 -1.90
C ALA A 177 -14.44 -17.52 -3.40
N ASP A 178 -15.49 -16.77 -3.74
CA ASP A 178 -15.74 -16.28 -5.09
C ASP A 178 -15.48 -14.79 -5.23
N VAL A 179 -15.64 -14.06 -4.12
CA VAL A 179 -15.41 -12.61 -4.02
C VAL A 179 -14.57 -12.29 -2.78
N ALA A 180 -13.62 -11.39 -2.92
CA ALA A 180 -12.80 -10.91 -1.82
C ALA A 180 -12.72 -9.38 -1.82
N ILE A 181 -12.92 -8.75 -0.67
CA ILE A 181 -12.47 -7.37 -0.42
C ILE A 181 -11.09 -7.47 0.20
N CYS A 182 -10.08 -6.89 -0.44
CA CYS A 182 -8.71 -6.98 0.04
C CYS A 182 -7.94 -5.68 -0.20
N GLY A 183 -6.87 -5.48 0.56
CA GLY A 183 -6.03 -4.31 0.44
C GLY A 183 -5.33 -3.95 1.74
N GLY A 184 -5.09 -2.67 1.95
CA GLY A 184 -4.41 -2.19 3.16
C GLY A 184 -4.87 -0.80 3.57
N VAL A 185 -4.85 -0.57 4.86
CA VAL A 185 -5.10 0.73 5.50
C VAL A 185 -4.05 0.98 6.56
N GLU A 186 -3.75 2.25 6.82
CA GLU A 186 -2.79 2.59 7.86
C GLU A 186 -3.30 3.76 8.71
N THR A 187 -2.81 3.84 9.93
CA THR A 187 -3.13 4.97 10.80
C THR A 187 -2.55 6.28 10.26
N LYS A 188 -3.01 7.40 10.78
CA LYS A 188 -2.46 8.72 10.43
C LYS A 188 -1.04 8.89 10.96
N ILE A 189 -0.37 9.91 10.44
CA ILE A 189 0.96 10.32 10.91
C ILE A 189 0.84 10.77 12.38
N GLU A 190 1.68 10.18 13.25
CA GLU A 190 1.67 10.43 14.69
C GLU A 190 3.10 10.65 15.22
N ALA A 191 3.21 11.26 16.39
CA ALA A 191 4.49 11.63 16.99
C ALA A 191 5.43 10.44 17.22
N VAL A 192 4.91 9.34 17.79
CA VAL A 192 5.75 8.17 18.16
C VAL A 192 6.35 7.47 16.93
N PRO A 193 5.60 7.19 15.85
CA PRO A 193 6.20 6.68 14.61
C PRO A 193 7.28 7.59 14.05
N ILE A 194 7.04 8.92 13.92
CA ILE A 194 8.06 9.86 13.45
C ILE A 194 9.30 9.79 14.34
N ALA A 195 9.14 9.90 15.65
CA ALA A 195 10.26 9.87 16.59
C ALA A 195 11.06 8.56 16.48
N GLY A 196 10.35 7.41 16.43
CA GLY A 196 10.98 6.10 16.31
C GLY A 196 11.82 5.95 15.05
N PHE A 197 11.26 6.28 13.90
CA PHE A 197 11.98 6.20 12.62
C PHE A 197 13.09 7.26 12.51
N ALA A 198 12.89 8.47 13.05
CA ALA A 198 13.93 9.50 13.08
C ALA A 198 15.16 9.07 13.90
N GLN A 199 14.96 8.33 15.02
CA GLN A 199 16.06 7.78 15.81
C GLN A 199 16.87 6.70 15.06
N MET A 200 16.33 6.08 14.01
CA MET A 200 17.07 5.18 13.13
C MET A 200 18.05 5.91 12.19
N ARG A 201 17.97 7.23 12.09
CA ARG A 201 18.86 8.22 11.44
C ARG A 201 18.99 8.17 9.92
N ILE A 202 18.87 6.99 9.30
CA ILE A 202 19.12 6.78 7.86
C ILE A 202 17.88 6.33 7.09
N VAL A 203 16.73 6.30 7.75
CA VAL A 203 15.50 5.70 7.19
C VAL A 203 14.50 6.78 6.79
N LEU A 204 14.40 7.85 7.59
CA LEU A 204 13.44 8.93 7.40
C LEU A 204 14.13 10.21 6.90
N SER A 205 13.61 10.78 5.81
CA SER A 205 14.12 12.03 5.26
C SER A 205 13.80 13.21 6.19
N ASN A 206 14.78 14.09 6.38
CA ASN A 206 14.63 15.33 7.13
C ASN A 206 14.79 16.59 6.23
N SER A 207 14.52 16.47 4.95
CA SER A 207 14.60 17.57 3.97
C SER A 207 13.42 18.55 4.15
N ASN A 208 13.28 19.11 5.36
CA ASN A 208 12.16 19.98 5.75
C ASN A 208 12.05 21.26 4.93
N ASP A 209 13.19 21.75 4.38
CA ASP A 209 13.24 22.98 3.58
C ASP A 209 12.66 22.80 2.17
N ASN A 210 12.53 21.55 1.70
CA ASN A 210 11.98 21.23 0.40
C ASN A 210 11.06 19.99 0.49
N PRO A 211 9.87 20.11 1.08
CA PRO A 211 8.98 18.97 1.30
C PRO A 211 8.66 18.17 0.05
N ALA A 212 8.26 18.86 -1.03
CA ALA A 212 7.88 18.20 -2.29
C ALA A 212 9.06 17.47 -2.97
N GLY A 213 10.29 17.90 -2.71
CA GLY A 213 11.52 17.29 -3.23
C GLY A 213 12.16 16.27 -2.30
N ALA A 214 11.58 16.02 -1.12
CA ALA A 214 12.20 15.21 -0.07
C ALA A 214 12.20 13.70 -0.38
N CYS A 215 11.10 13.18 -0.93
CA CYS A 215 11.02 11.78 -1.35
C CYS A 215 11.52 11.65 -2.79
N ARG A 216 12.69 11.02 -2.96
CA ARG A 216 13.37 10.95 -4.26
C ARG A 216 13.92 9.55 -4.57
N PRO A 217 13.05 8.57 -4.82
CA PRO A 217 13.46 7.20 -5.08
C PRO A 217 14.44 7.11 -6.25
N PHE A 218 15.43 6.23 -6.08
CA PHE A 218 16.49 5.95 -7.05
C PHE A 218 17.47 7.10 -7.34
N ASP A 219 17.20 8.31 -6.84
CA ASP A 219 18.13 9.43 -7.00
C ASP A 219 19.36 9.25 -6.11
N ARG A 220 20.55 9.65 -6.61
CA ARG A 220 21.80 9.51 -5.86
C ARG A 220 21.84 10.33 -4.57
N ASP A 221 21.06 11.43 -4.50
CA ASP A 221 21.00 12.33 -3.36
C ASP A 221 19.83 12.02 -2.42
N ARG A 222 19.21 10.82 -2.53
CA ARG A 222 18.15 10.36 -1.63
C ARG A 222 18.67 10.16 -0.21
N ASN A 223 17.83 10.49 0.77
CA ASN A 223 18.24 10.47 2.19
C ASN A 223 17.19 9.83 3.12
N GLY A 224 16.30 8.99 2.59
CA GLY A 224 15.27 8.30 3.36
C GLY A 224 13.87 8.50 2.80
N PHE A 225 12.91 7.79 3.38
CA PHE A 225 11.51 7.91 2.97
C PHE A 225 10.83 9.11 3.66
N VAL A 226 9.68 9.49 3.15
CA VAL A 226 8.77 10.45 3.77
C VAL A 226 7.48 9.73 4.12
N PHE A 227 6.93 9.94 5.32
CA PHE A 227 5.63 9.39 5.67
C PHE A 227 4.52 9.92 4.76
N GLY A 228 3.60 9.04 4.36
CA GLY A 228 2.35 9.39 3.72
C GLY A 228 1.19 8.66 4.39
N GLU A 229 0.02 9.27 4.41
CA GLU A 229 -1.21 8.63 4.82
C GLU A 229 -1.93 8.03 3.62
N GLY A 230 -2.70 6.98 3.85
CA GLY A 230 -3.50 6.38 2.80
C GLY A 230 -4.17 5.08 3.19
N GLY A 231 -5.10 4.70 2.34
CA GLY A 231 -5.76 3.41 2.39
C GLY A 231 -6.28 3.04 1.01
N ALA A 232 -6.27 1.76 0.69
CA ALA A 232 -6.74 1.27 -0.59
C ALA A 232 -7.31 -0.14 -0.46
N MET A 233 -8.38 -0.40 -1.20
CA MET A 233 -8.99 -1.72 -1.30
C MET A 233 -9.35 -2.03 -2.74
N LEU A 234 -9.27 -3.32 -3.06
CA LEU A 234 -9.71 -3.92 -4.30
C LEU A 234 -10.82 -4.92 -4.01
N VAL A 235 -11.76 -5.08 -4.95
CA VAL A 235 -12.60 -6.27 -5.04
C VAL A 235 -11.99 -7.20 -6.05
N LEU A 236 -11.63 -8.40 -5.59
CA LEU A 236 -11.18 -9.51 -6.43
C LEU A 236 -12.32 -10.52 -6.57
N GLU A 237 -12.46 -11.05 -7.76
CA GLU A 237 -13.44 -12.11 -8.05
C GLU A 237 -12.81 -13.25 -8.85
N THR A 238 -13.39 -14.44 -8.74
CA THR A 238 -13.15 -15.45 -9.76
C THR A 238 -13.67 -14.92 -11.10
N GLU A 239 -12.96 -15.17 -12.19
CA GLU A 239 -13.38 -14.64 -13.50
C GLU A 239 -14.75 -15.20 -13.93
N GLU A 240 -15.08 -16.41 -13.48
CA GLU A 240 -16.38 -17.01 -13.71
C GLU A 240 -17.51 -16.22 -13.01
N HIS A 241 -17.35 -15.89 -11.73
CA HIS A 241 -18.34 -15.11 -10.98
C HIS A 241 -18.50 -13.71 -11.60
N ALA A 242 -17.41 -13.02 -11.89
CA ALA A 242 -17.43 -11.68 -12.49
C ALA A 242 -18.16 -11.66 -13.85
N LYS A 243 -17.89 -12.64 -14.72
CA LYS A 243 -18.57 -12.77 -16.03
C LYS A 243 -20.04 -13.11 -15.87
N ALA A 244 -20.40 -14.01 -14.94
CA ALA A 244 -21.79 -14.42 -14.74
C ALA A 244 -22.70 -13.26 -14.34
N ARG A 245 -22.16 -12.28 -13.58
CA ARG A 245 -22.90 -11.06 -13.19
C ARG A 245 -22.72 -9.86 -14.12
N GLY A 246 -21.91 -9.99 -15.19
CA GLY A 246 -21.63 -8.89 -16.12
C GLY A 246 -20.78 -7.76 -15.50
N ALA A 247 -19.84 -8.10 -14.63
CA ALA A 247 -18.96 -7.13 -13.98
C ALA A 247 -18.09 -6.35 -14.98
N ASN A 248 -17.81 -5.10 -14.67
CA ASN A 248 -16.73 -4.37 -15.30
C ASN A 248 -15.39 -4.87 -14.76
N ILE A 249 -14.61 -5.56 -15.60
CA ILE A 249 -13.31 -6.11 -15.20
C ILE A 249 -12.22 -5.11 -15.58
N LEU A 250 -11.44 -4.68 -14.58
CA LEU A 250 -10.41 -3.66 -14.73
C LEU A 250 -9.05 -4.27 -15.12
N ALA A 251 -8.70 -5.42 -14.54
CA ALA A 251 -7.45 -6.13 -14.76
C ALA A 251 -7.54 -7.58 -14.29
N ARG A 252 -6.52 -8.39 -14.60
CA ARG A 252 -6.29 -9.70 -14.00
C ARG A 252 -5.21 -9.61 -12.92
N LEU A 253 -5.41 -10.28 -11.78
CA LEU A 253 -4.35 -10.63 -10.85
C LEU A 253 -3.97 -12.10 -11.16
N MET A 254 -2.83 -12.27 -11.82
CA MET A 254 -2.44 -13.52 -12.45
C MET A 254 -1.53 -14.37 -11.56
N GLY A 255 -0.73 -13.74 -10.71
CA GLY A 255 0.21 -14.42 -9.82
C GLY A 255 0.53 -13.58 -8.59
N ALA A 256 0.78 -14.25 -7.47
CA ALA A 256 1.17 -13.60 -6.22
C ALA A 256 2.19 -14.46 -5.47
N SER A 257 3.29 -13.86 -5.06
CA SER A 257 4.36 -14.54 -4.33
C SER A 257 4.74 -13.77 -3.08
N VAL A 258 5.05 -14.52 -2.02
CA VAL A 258 5.52 -14.01 -0.73
C VAL A 258 6.76 -14.79 -0.35
N THR A 259 7.85 -14.10 -0.01
CA THR A 259 9.12 -14.68 0.45
C THR A 259 9.64 -13.93 1.66
N SER A 260 10.74 -14.41 2.22
CA SER A 260 11.44 -13.70 3.30
C SER A 260 12.94 -13.74 3.05
N ASP A 261 13.64 -12.63 3.28
CA ASP A 261 15.08 -12.52 3.15
C ASP A 261 15.84 -13.43 4.12
N GLY A 262 15.29 -13.62 5.34
CA GLY A 262 16.00 -14.32 6.40
C GLY A 262 17.35 -13.68 6.77
N TYR A 263 17.53 -12.38 6.51
CA TYR A 263 18.80 -11.66 6.56
C TYR A 263 18.94 -10.76 7.80
N HIS A 264 18.06 -9.73 7.93
CA HIS A 264 18.15 -8.74 8.98
C HIS A 264 16.77 -8.16 9.31
N ILE A 265 16.57 -7.69 10.56
CA ILE A 265 15.27 -7.20 11.03
C ILE A 265 14.81 -5.91 10.33
N VAL A 266 15.73 -5.09 9.80
CA VAL A 266 15.43 -3.81 9.16
C VAL A 266 16.00 -3.74 7.74
N ALA A 267 17.29 -4.07 7.55
CA ALA A 267 17.97 -3.95 6.28
C ALA A 267 17.54 -5.07 5.31
N PRO A 268 17.28 -4.76 4.03
CA PRO A 268 17.07 -5.77 3.02
C PRO A 268 18.36 -6.55 2.73
N ASP A 269 18.24 -7.75 2.17
CA ASP A 269 19.39 -8.45 1.61
C ASP A 269 19.97 -7.65 0.43
N PRO A 270 21.23 -7.18 0.51
CA PRO A 270 21.82 -6.36 -0.55
C PRO A 270 21.95 -7.10 -1.89
N ASN A 271 21.93 -8.44 -1.88
CA ASN A 271 21.95 -9.25 -3.09
C ASN A 271 20.57 -9.34 -3.77
N GLY A 272 19.51 -8.89 -3.11
CA GLY A 272 18.14 -8.92 -3.62
C GLY A 272 17.64 -10.33 -3.99
N GLU A 273 18.21 -11.39 -3.39
CA GLU A 273 17.96 -12.78 -3.80
C GLU A 273 16.50 -13.15 -3.62
N GLN A 274 15.95 -13.00 -2.41
CA GLN A 274 14.58 -13.41 -2.10
C GLN A 274 13.54 -12.45 -2.67
N ALA A 275 13.83 -11.16 -2.74
CA ALA A 275 12.99 -10.18 -3.42
C ALA A 275 12.91 -10.47 -4.93
N GLY A 276 14.04 -10.78 -5.58
CA GLY A 276 14.08 -11.21 -6.98
C GLY A 276 13.37 -12.55 -7.22
N TYR A 277 13.49 -13.47 -6.27
CA TYR A 277 12.75 -14.74 -6.33
C TYR A 277 11.24 -14.54 -6.19
N ALA A 278 10.78 -13.64 -5.31
CA ALA A 278 9.37 -13.31 -5.20
C ALA A 278 8.79 -12.84 -6.55
N MET A 279 9.48 -11.92 -7.25
CA MET A 279 9.08 -11.48 -8.60
C MET A 279 9.09 -12.64 -9.61
N SER A 280 10.19 -13.41 -9.69
CA SER A 280 10.30 -14.54 -10.61
C SER A 280 9.18 -15.55 -10.40
N ARG A 281 8.84 -15.83 -9.13
CA ARG A 281 7.78 -16.77 -8.80
C ARG A 281 6.39 -16.23 -9.12
N ALA A 282 6.14 -14.92 -8.93
CA ALA A 282 4.88 -14.28 -9.33
C ALA A 282 4.69 -14.35 -10.86
N ILE A 283 5.75 -14.09 -11.63
CA ILE A 283 5.79 -14.22 -13.11
C ILE A 283 5.47 -15.66 -13.53
N GLU A 284 6.13 -16.64 -12.91
CA GLU A 284 5.90 -18.06 -13.18
C GLU A 284 4.46 -18.49 -12.89
N LEU A 285 3.90 -18.08 -11.72
CA LEU A 285 2.53 -18.38 -11.35
C LEU A 285 1.51 -17.72 -12.30
N ALA A 286 1.88 -16.60 -12.90
CA ALA A 286 1.09 -15.94 -13.93
C ALA A 286 1.15 -16.64 -15.30
N GLY A 287 2.02 -17.64 -15.49
CA GLY A 287 2.27 -18.30 -16.75
C GLY A 287 3.05 -17.43 -17.75
N LEU A 288 3.82 -16.45 -17.24
CA LEU A 288 4.58 -15.48 -18.00
C LEU A 288 6.09 -15.78 -17.92
N VAL A 289 6.86 -15.10 -18.75
CA VAL A 289 8.32 -15.05 -18.71
C VAL A 289 8.80 -13.61 -18.47
N PRO A 290 10.04 -13.39 -18.00
CA PRO A 290 10.55 -12.05 -17.69
C PRO A 290 10.38 -11.03 -18.83
N THR A 291 10.49 -11.45 -20.10
CA THR A 291 10.35 -10.59 -21.28
C THR A 291 8.91 -10.15 -21.56
N ASP A 292 7.93 -10.73 -20.90
CA ASP A 292 6.52 -10.31 -21.03
C ASP A 292 6.21 -9.09 -20.12
N ILE A 293 7.06 -8.82 -19.11
CA ILE A 293 6.80 -7.76 -18.13
C ILE A 293 7.15 -6.40 -18.72
N ASP A 294 6.15 -5.57 -18.92
CA ASP A 294 6.28 -4.24 -19.52
C ASP A 294 6.56 -3.16 -18.47
N HIS A 295 6.06 -3.36 -17.23
CA HIS A 295 6.11 -2.37 -16.17
C HIS A 295 6.37 -3.00 -14.80
N VAL A 296 7.15 -2.30 -13.96
CA VAL A 296 7.35 -2.59 -12.53
C VAL A 296 6.98 -1.37 -11.71
N ASN A 297 5.96 -1.50 -10.86
CA ASN A 297 5.68 -0.56 -9.80
C ASN A 297 6.58 -0.95 -8.62
N ALA A 298 7.61 -0.14 -8.38
CA ALA A 298 8.66 -0.45 -7.43
C ALA A 298 8.28 -0.07 -6.00
N HIS A 299 8.77 -0.81 -5.04
CA HIS A 299 8.66 -0.44 -3.63
C HIS A 299 9.41 0.86 -3.31
N ALA A 300 10.63 1.00 -3.77
CA ALA A 300 11.48 2.19 -3.81
C ALA A 300 11.13 3.31 -2.83
N THR A 301 11.61 3.18 -1.60
CA THR A 301 11.28 4.11 -0.51
C THR A 301 12.09 5.40 -0.50
N GLY A 302 13.13 5.49 -1.33
CA GLY A 302 14.10 6.59 -1.29
C GLY A 302 15.19 6.40 -0.22
N THR A 303 15.37 5.17 0.28
CA THR A 303 16.46 4.85 1.21
C THR A 303 17.71 4.44 0.43
N SER A 304 18.89 4.79 0.94
CA SER A 304 20.16 4.54 0.24
C SER A 304 20.39 3.06 -0.05
N VAL A 305 20.11 2.18 0.91
CA VAL A 305 20.34 0.73 0.78
C VAL A 305 19.15 0.02 0.10
N GLY A 306 17.93 0.42 0.45
CA GLY A 306 16.71 -0.23 -0.04
C GLY A 306 16.55 -0.15 -1.55
N ASP A 307 16.75 1.02 -2.11
CA ASP A 307 16.57 1.26 -3.54
C ASP A 307 17.63 0.53 -4.39
N VAL A 308 18.88 0.43 -3.88
CA VAL A 308 19.95 -0.37 -4.54
C VAL A 308 19.60 -1.86 -4.51
N ALA A 309 19.21 -2.39 -3.35
CA ALA A 309 18.83 -3.78 -3.21
C ALA A 309 17.64 -4.16 -4.11
N GLU A 310 16.63 -3.27 -4.23
CA GLU A 310 15.53 -3.47 -5.16
C GLU A 310 15.98 -3.42 -6.62
N GLY A 311 16.90 -2.52 -6.98
CA GLY A 311 17.48 -2.46 -8.32
C GLY A 311 18.15 -3.80 -8.71
N VAL A 312 18.93 -4.37 -7.78
CA VAL A 312 19.53 -5.70 -7.95
C VAL A 312 18.46 -6.79 -8.09
N ALA A 313 17.43 -6.76 -7.23
CA ALA A 313 16.35 -7.74 -7.25
C ALA A 313 15.56 -7.72 -8.57
N ILE A 314 15.22 -6.52 -9.09
CA ILE A 314 14.53 -6.37 -10.39
C ILE A 314 15.41 -6.93 -11.51
N ASN A 315 16.70 -6.57 -11.56
CA ASN A 315 17.61 -7.08 -12.59
C ASN A 315 17.76 -8.61 -12.54
N ASN A 316 17.85 -9.20 -11.34
CA ASN A 316 17.89 -10.65 -11.14
C ASN A 316 16.62 -11.33 -11.67
N ALA A 317 15.45 -10.76 -11.41
CA ALA A 317 14.17 -11.32 -11.87
C ALA A 317 13.96 -11.16 -13.38
N MET A 318 14.35 -10.02 -13.95
CA MET A 318 14.12 -9.66 -15.36
C MET A 318 15.15 -10.25 -16.32
N LYS A 319 16.28 -10.80 -15.84
CA LYS A 319 17.27 -11.51 -16.65
C LYS A 319 17.75 -10.75 -17.89
N GLY A 320 17.97 -9.44 -17.73
CA GLY A 320 18.42 -8.55 -18.81
C GLY A 320 17.30 -7.87 -19.61
N HIS A 321 16.04 -8.22 -19.37
CA HIS A 321 14.91 -7.42 -19.85
C HIS A 321 14.79 -6.14 -19.02
N ARG A 322 14.34 -5.03 -19.62
CA ARG A 322 14.26 -3.71 -18.98
C ARG A 322 12.84 -3.14 -19.05
N PRO A 323 11.95 -3.54 -18.14
CA PRO A 323 10.61 -2.94 -18.06
C PRO A 323 10.69 -1.48 -17.62
N ALA A 324 9.63 -0.71 -17.91
CA ALA A 324 9.46 0.63 -17.37
C ALA A 324 9.24 0.60 -15.85
N VAL A 325 10.11 1.23 -15.07
CA VAL A 325 10.03 1.25 -13.59
C VAL A 325 9.44 2.57 -13.12
N TYR A 326 8.57 2.52 -12.11
CA TYR A 326 7.92 3.67 -11.50
C TYR A 326 7.88 3.56 -9.98
N ALA A 327 8.09 4.67 -9.29
CA ALA A 327 8.07 4.76 -7.83
C ALA A 327 7.10 5.84 -7.33
N PRO A 328 5.83 5.51 -7.02
CA PRO A 328 4.79 6.47 -6.64
C PRO A 328 5.04 7.15 -5.28
N LYS A 329 5.86 6.56 -4.42
CA LYS A 329 6.22 7.18 -3.14
C LYS A 329 6.89 8.53 -3.29
N SER A 330 7.50 8.81 -4.43
CA SER A 330 8.04 10.13 -4.79
C SER A 330 7.00 11.26 -4.68
N ALA A 331 5.73 10.95 -4.93
CA ALA A 331 4.61 11.88 -4.88
C ALA A 331 3.73 11.71 -3.63
N LEU A 332 3.52 10.48 -3.18
CA LEU A 332 2.54 10.12 -2.14
C LEU A 332 3.16 10.01 -0.74
N GLY A 333 4.48 9.83 -0.66
CA GLY A 333 5.12 9.34 0.56
C GLY A 333 4.84 7.85 0.80
N HIS A 334 5.25 7.35 1.94
CA HIS A 334 5.16 5.95 2.33
C HIS A 334 4.08 5.75 3.38
N SER A 335 2.95 5.17 3.00
CA SER A 335 1.82 4.85 3.89
C SER A 335 1.93 3.46 4.51
N VAL A 336 3.13 3.04 4.86
CA VAL A 336 3.48 1.80 5.58
C VAL A 336 2.65 0.59 5.10
N GLY A 337 1.73 0.07 5.93
CA GLY A 337 0.94 -1.12 5.59
C GLY A 337 -0.08 -0.93 4.47
N ALA A 338 -0.48 0.30 4.17
CA ALA A 338 -1.44 0.59 3.10
C ALA A 338 -0.79 0.68 1.72
N VAL A 339 0.52 1.02 1.64
CA VAL A 339 1.17 1.45 0.41
C VAL A 339 1.07 0.41 -0.71
N GLY A 340 1.25 -0.87 -0.41
CA GLY A 340 1.22 -1.92 -1.43
C GLY A 340 -0.16 -2.09 -2.09
N ALA A 341 -1.24 -1.77 -1.37
CA ALA A 341 -2.58 -1.75 -1.94
C ALA A 341 -2.82 -0.52 -2.83
N VAL A 342 -2.34 0.67 -2.41
CA VAL A 342 -2.35 1.88 -3.23
C VAL A 342 -1.59 1.62 -4.54
N GLU A 343 -0.38 1.08 -4.46
CA GLU A 343 0.48 0.76 -5.60
C GLU A 343 -0.12 -0.31 -6.52
N SER A 344 -0.85 -1.28 -5.97
CA SER A 344 -1.61 -2.26 -6.76
C SER A 344 -2.69 -1.59 -7.61
N ILE A 345 -3.44 -0.63 -7.05
CA ILE A 345 -4.44 0.15 -7.82
C ILE A 345 -3.74 0.97 -8.90
N LEU A 346 -2.64 1.64 -8.59
CA LEU A 346 -1.88 2.42 -9.58
C LEU A 346 -1.34 1.53 -10.71
N THR A 347 -0.94 0.31 -10.39
CA THR A 347 -0.52 -0.70 -11.39
C THR A 347 -1.68 -1.08 -12.32
N VAL A 348 -2.88 -1.31 -11.76
CA VAL A 348 -4.10 -1.57 -12.56
C VAL A 348 -4.41 -0.40 -13.49
N LEU A 349 -4.31 0.84 -12.98
CA LEU A 349 -4.57 2.06 -13.77
C LEU A 349 -3.53 2.25 -14.88
N ALA A 350 -2.25 1.95 -14.61
CA ALA A 350 -1.20 2.01 -15.61
C ALA A 350 -1.45 1.04 -16.79
N LEU A 351 -1.90 -0.18 -16.48
CA LEU A 351 -2.27 -1.16 -17.50
C LEU A 351 -3.53 -0.76 -18.27
N ARG A 352 -4.54 -0.22 -17.57
CA ARG A 352 -5.80 0.24 -18.16
C ARG A 352 -5.56 1.35 -19.20
N ASP A 353 -4.77 2.35 -18.81
CA ASP A 353 -4.62 3.59 -19.58
C ASP A 353 -3.41 3.56 -20.53
N GLY A 354 -2.55 2.53 -20.42
CA GLY A 354 -1.36 2.42 -21.25
C GLY A 354 -0.35 3.55 -20.97
N VAL A 355 -0.23 3.99 -19.72
CA VAL A 355 0.67 5.07 -19.32
C VAL A 355 1.27 4.82 -17.95
N VAL A 356 2.54 5.16 -17.78
CA VAL A 356 3.26 5.10 -16.50
C VAL A 356 3.60 6.52 -16.07
N PRO A 357 3.20 6.97 -14.86
CA PRO A 357 3.52 8.30 -14.37
C PRO A 357 5.02 8.51 -14.14
N PRO A 358 5.50 9.77 -14.01
CA PRO A 358 6.89 10.04 -13.69
C PRO A 358 7.19 9.76 -12.21
N THR A 359 8.33 9.15 -11.93
CA THR A 359 8.96 9.16 -10.62
C THR A 359 9.47 10.56 -10.34
N LEU A 360 8.88 11.25 -9.39
CA LEU A 360 9.26 12.64 -9.07
C LEU A 360 10.63 12.69 -8.41
N ASN A 361 11.27 13.85 -8.53
CA ASN A 361 12.54 14.18 -7.86
C ASN A 361 13.75 13.33 -8.30
N LEU A 362 13.60 12.49 -9.31
CA LEU A 362 14.72 11.76 -9.91
C LEU A 362 15.44 12.70 -10.91
N GLU A 363 16.48 13.34 -10.44
CA GLU A 363 17.35 14.22 -11.25
C GLU A 363 18.58 13.47 -11.77
N ASN A 364 19.20 12.68 -10.90
CA ASN A 364 20.42 11.92 -11.19
C ASN A 364 20.24 10.49 -10.66
N LEU A 365 20.05 9.54 -11.57
CA LEU A 365 19.98 8.12 -11.20
C LEU A 365 21.27 7.72 -10.47
N ASP A 366 21.11 7.02 -9.35
CA ASP A 366 22.25 6.48 -8.60
C ASP A 366 23.08 5.54 -9.52
N PRO A 367 24.40 5.72 -9.62
CA PRO A 367 25.25 4.91 -10.49
C PRO A 367 25.28 3.41 -10.14
N GLU A 368 24.84 3.03 -8.92
CA GLU A 368 24.68 1.62 -8.52
C GLU A 368 23.35 1.01 -8.98
N ILE A 369 22.45 1.83 -9.56
CA ILE A 369 21.11 1.41 -10.00
C ILE A 369 21.05 1.42 -11.53
N ASP A 370 20.90 0.24 -12.13
CA ASP A 370 20.75 0.07 -13.58
C ASP A 370 19.31 -0.33 -13.93
N LEU A 371 18.39 0.66 -13.92
CA LEU A 371 16.97 0.49 -14.22
C LEU A 371 16.49 1.53 -15.27
N ASP A 372 15.44 1.19 -16.01
CA ASP A 372 14.74 2.13 -16.90
C ASP A 372 13.62 2.85 -16.12
N VAL A 373 13.99 3.80 -15.28
CA VAL A 373 13.03 4.53 -14.44
C VAL A 373 12.34 5.63 -15.25
N VAL A 374 10.99 5.60 -15.25
CA VAL A 374 10.19 6.68 -15.85
C VAL A 374 10.32 7.92 -14.97
N SER A 375 10.82 9.02 -15.55
CA SER A 375 11.01 10.30 -14.86
C SER A 375 10.65 11.47 -15.80
N LYS A 376 10.55 12.68 -15.26
CA LYS A 376 10.28 13.95 -15.95
C LYS A 376 8.87 14.07 -16.56
N ALA A 377 8.37 13.05 -17.26
CA ALA A 377 7.05 13.06 -17.89
C ALA A 377 6.45 11.66 -17.91
N PRO A 378 5.10 11.53 -17.97
CA PRO A 378 4.45 10.25 -18.15
C PRO A 378 4.91 9.56 -19.43
N ARG A 379 5.07 8.24 -19.39
CA ARG A 379 5.47 7.43 -20.54
C ARG A 379 4.31 6.63 -21.06
N GLN A 380 3.88 6.90 -22.28
CA GLN A 380 2.90 6.10 -23.01
C GLN A 380 3.51 4.79 -23.49
N GLY A 381 2.75 3.70 -23.48
CA GLY A 381 3.20 2.39 -23.97
C GLY A 381 2.08 1.36 -24.07
N ASP A 382 2.34 0.24 -24.75
CA ASP A 382 1.42 -0.91 -24.77
C ASP A 382 1.72 -1.83 -23.57
N TYR A 383 1.41 -1.34 -22.37
CA TYR A 383 1.63 -2.09 -21.12
C TYR A 383 0.56 -3.18 -20.96
N LYS A 384 0.97 -4.44 -21.05
CA LYS A 384 0.10 -5.62 -20.93
C LYS A 384 0.23 -6.31 -19.60
N TYR A 385 1.47 -6.40 -19.09
CA TYR A 385 1.77 -7.10 -17.85
C TYR A 385 2.66 -6.25 -16.96
N ALA A 386 2.36 -6.26 -15.67
CA ALA A 386 3.11 -5.50 -14.69
C ALA A 386 3.32 -6.28 -13.39
N ILE A 387 4.40 -5.96 -12.70
CA ILE A 387 4.69 -6.41 -11.34
C ILE A 387 4.52 -5.24 -10.38
N ASN A 388 3.83 -5.47 -9.26
CA ASN A 388 3.84 -4.58 -8.11
C ASN A 388 4.66 -5.21 -6.99
N ASN A 389 5.71 -4.50 -6.53
CA ASN A 389 6.60 -4.94 -5.46
C ASN A 389 6.25 -4.29 -4.14
N SER A 390 6.36 -5.04 -3.04
CA SER A 390 6.32 -4.50 -1.69
C SER A 390 7.30 -5.23 -0.81
N PHE A 391 8.18 -4.47 -0.16
CA PHE A 391 9.19 -5.01 0.76
C PHE A 391 8.99 -4.40 2.14
N GLY A 392 9.09 -5.23 3.19
CA GLY A 392 8.82 -4.81 4.57
C GLY A 392 9.97 -5.16 5.52
N PHE A 393 10.11 -4.37 6.57
CA PHE A 393 10.98 -4.71 7.69
C PHE A 393 10.67 -6.12 8.21
N GLY A 394 11.70 -6.86 8.62
CA GLY A 394 11.59 -8.29 8.90
C GLY A 394 11.96 -9.16 7.68
N GLY A 395 12.30 -8.53 6.54
CA GLY A 395 12.65 -9.21 5.30
C GLY A 395 11.45 -9.72 4.53
N HIS A 396 10.28 -9.14 4.71
CA HIS A 396 9.07 -9.52 3.96
C HIS A 396 9.15 -9.02 2.52
N ASN A 397 8.95 -9.90 1.55
CA ASN A 397 8.91 -9.59 0.13
C ASN A 397 7.61 -10.10 -0.48
N VAL A 398 6.88 -9.23 -1.16
CA VAL A 398 5.67 -9.57 -1.89
C VAL A 398 5.77 -9.03 -3.31
N ALA A 399 5.45 -9.89 -4.29
CA ALA A 399 5.31 -9.50 -5.68
C ALA A 399 3.95 -9.96 -6.22
N LEU A 400 3.25 -9.06 -6.88
CA LEU A 400 1.94 -9.29 -7.49
C LEU A 400 2.04 -9.08 -8.99
N ALA A 401 1.64 -10.07 -9.80
CA ALA A 401 1.65 -10.00 -11.24
C ALA A 401 0.26 -9.66 -11.78
N PHE A 402 0.13 -8.50 -12.39
CA PHE A 402 -1.10 -8.01 -13.02
C PHE A 402 -1.03 -8.12 -14.53
N GLY A 403 -2.19 -8.34 -15.16
CA GLY A 403 -2.37 -8.30 -16.61
C GLY A 403 -3.57 -7.43 -17.00
N ARG A 404 -3.42 -6.70 -18.11
CA ARG A 404 -4.54 -5.98 -18.71
C ARG A 404 -5.65 -6.96 -19.10
N TYR A 405 -6.91 -6.57 -18.91
CA TYR A 405 -8.07 -7.40 -19.27
C TYR A 405 -8.53 -7.19 -20.69
#